data_abbe02db02b62b4ddc4abbc3bc0ca88b
#
_entry.id   abbe02db02b62b4ddc4abbc3bc0ca88b
#
_cell.length_a   1.000
_cell.length_b   1.000
_cell.length_c   1.000
_cell.angle_alpha   90.00
_cell.angle_beta   90.00
_cell.angle_gamma   90.00
#
_symmetry.space_group_name_H-M   'P 1'
#
loop_
_entity.id
_entity.type
_entity.pdbx_description
1 polymer ?
#
loop_
_entity_poly.entity_id
_entity_poly.type
_entity_poly.pdbx_seq_one_letter_code
_entity_poly.pdbx_strand_id
1 'polypeptide(L)'
;DMLPTNSSGTMTEEEIVANYYYEKRTKVTVEYIDKLTGEKITEDEVIEGHVGDEYTTEEKNFDGYDLVEKPSNESGEMTEDTIVVKYYYKRKTEVEVHYVEKNTNHQLAESDNIEGYVGDEYKTQPKDIPYYKLVGQTENTEGTMERDKITVIYYYEKQVFNLGIDKWVSNVNVNGINQGGRNINNKDEIYKVDINRSKTETANIKITYKIRVTNKGEIEGTAGEIVEIIPEGYSYYQEDNKVQWEERNGTLITDALKDETIKIGEYKEIEIVLRWDKGEDNFGQKDNFVSLSKMNNPAGYEDINKEDNKSKSSMIITVATGLDRNDRIAIIGIVQIVLAITIGLLFSYKKKEKK
;
A
#
# COMPACT_ATOMS: atom_id res chain seq x y z
N ASP A 1 -38.53 -64.82 36.60
CA ASP A 1 -38.44 -66.03 37.37
C ASP A 1 -39.72 -66.85 37.19
N MET A 2 -39.64 -68.03 36.61
CA MET A 2 -40.79 -68.93 36.53
C MET A 2 -40.82 -69.80 37.78
N LEU A 3 -41.95 -69.67 38.51
CA LEU A 3 -42.18 -70.61 39.58
C LEU A 3 -42.46 -71.98 39.03
N PRO A 4 -41.88 -73.07 39.63
CA PRO A 4 -42.18 -74.42 39.17
C PRO A 4 -43.67 -74.72 39.33
N THR A 5 -44.24 -75.46 38.38
CA THR A 5 -45.68 -75.84 38.38
C THR A 5 -46.04 -76.60 39.62
N ASN A 6 -45.09 -77.21 40.31
CA ASN A 6 -45.24 -77.97 41.57
C ASN A 6 -44.72 -77.20 42.79
N SER A 7 -44.65 -75.85 42.76
CA SER A 7 -44.23 -74.99 43.91
C SER A 7 -45.24 -75.06 45.09
N SER A 8 -46.45 -75.55 44.88
CA SER A 8 -47.39 -75.85 45.92
C SER A 8 -48.18 -77.11 45.57
N GLY A 9 -48.66 -77.88 46.54
CA GLY A 9 -49.40 -79.12 46.31
C GLY A 9 -49.45 -79.97 47.57
N THR A 10 -50.01 -81.14 47.41
CA THR A 10 -50.12 -82.12 48.53
C THR A 10 -48.94 -83.09 48.40
N MET A 11 -48.27 -83.40 49.55
CA MET A 11 -47.24 -84.41 49.61
C MET A 11 -47.75 -85.81 49.30
N THR A 12 -47.06 -86.52 48.39
CA THR A 12 -47.34 -87.92 48.02
C THR A 12 -46.21 -88.82 48.57
N GLU A 13 -46.35 -90.14 48.41
CA GLU A 13 -45.32 -91.09 48.83
C GLU A 13 -44.11 -91.05 47.91
N GLU A 14 -44.25 -90.42 46.72
CA GLU A 14 -43.11 -90.24 45.77
C GLU A 14 -42.40 -88.95 46.04
N GLU A 15 -41.01 -88.95 45.76
CA GLU A 15 -40.22 -87.78 45.83
C GLU A 15 -40.69 -86.70 44.87
N ILE A 16 -40.97 -85.48 45.40
CA ILE A 16 -41.36 -84.31 44.61
C ILE A 16 -40.14 -83.38 44.54
N VAL A 17 -39.58 -83.11 43.31
CA VAL A 17 -38.55 -82.20 43.06
C VAL A 17 -39.11 -80.89 42.46
N ALA A 18 -38.93 -79.76 43.11
CA ALA A 18 -39.29 -78.44 42.62
C ALA A 18 -37.98 -77.73 42.18
N ASN A 19 -37.83 -77.47 40.90
CA ASN A 19 -36.68 -76.78 40.33
C ASN A 19 -37.03 -75.29 40.13
N TYR A 20 -36.28 -74.41 40.80
CA TYR A 20 -36.37 -73.00 40.61
C TYR A 20 -35.28 -72.57 39.62
N TYR A 21 -35.69 -71.94 38.54
CA TYR A 21 -34.78 -71.43 37.51
C TYR A 21 -34.61 -69.96 37.75
N TYR A 22 -33.37 -69.50 37.77
CA TYR A 22 -33.03 -68.09 37.95
C TYR A 22 -32.21 -67.65 36.72
N GLU A 23 -32.56 -66.48 36.18
CA GLU A 23 -31.78 -65.82 35.15
C GLU A 23 -30.85 -64.82 35.85
N LYS A 24 -29.56 -64.82 35.44
CA LYS A 24 -28.56 -63.92 35.98
C LYS A 24 -28.80 -62.51 35.43
N ARG A 25 -29.01 -61.55 36.30
CA ARG A 25 -29.12 -60.11 35.92
C ARG A 25 -27.79 -59.59 35.48
N THR A 26 -27.80 -58.75 34.43
CA THR A 26 -26.63 -58.05 33.91
C THR A 26 -27.07 -56.71 33.34
N LYS A 27 -26.15 -55.92 32.84
CA LYS A 27 -26.43 -54.60 32.27
C LYS A 27 -25.47 -54.23 31.15
N VAL A 28 -25.93 -53.34 30.26
CA VAL A 28 -25.14 -52.61 29.31
C VAL A 28 -25.07 -51.17 29.75
N THR A 29 -23.85 -50.59 29.82
CA THR A 29 -23.60 -49.19 30.12
C THR A 29 -23.20 -48.48 28.84
N VAL A 30 -23.93 -47.41 28.49
CA VAL A 30 -23.64 -46.58 27.29
C VAL A 30 -22.98 -45.29 27.73
N GLU A 31 -21.80 -45.03 27.23
CA GLU A 31 -21.01 -43.83 27.53
C GLU A 31 -20.90 -42.97 26.26
N TYR A 32 -21.08 -41.64 26.43
CA TYR A 32 -20.94 -40.64 25.40
C TYR A 32 -19.75 -39.77 25.77
N ILE A 33 -18.65 -39.86 25.01
CA ILE A 33 -17.33 -39.39 25.42
C ILE A 33 -16.80 -38.34 24.45
N ASP A 34 -16.29 -37.21 24.96
CA ASP A 34 -15.46 -36.30 24.21
C ASP A 34 -14.11 -37.00 23.91
N LYS A 35 -13.85 -37.20 22.63
CA LYS A 35 -12.68 -37.98 22.17
C LYS A 35 -11.35 -37.30 22.51
N LEU A 36 -11.33 -35.97 22.63
CA LEU A 36 -10.10 -35.20 22.92
C LEU A 36 -9.77 -35.27 24.41
N THR A 37 -10.77 -35.04 25.27
CA THR A 37 -10.55 -34.93 26.72
C THR A 37 -10.73 -36.29 27.43
N GLY A 38 -11.45 -37.21 26.84
CA GLY A 38 -11.90 -38.45 27.48
C GLY A 38 -13.01 -38.27 28.52
N GLU A 39 -13.53 -37.04 28.66
CA GLU A 39 -14.62 -36.72 29.60
C GLU A 39 -15.96 -37.16 29.06
N LYS A 40 -16.89 -37.52 29.95
CA LYS A 40 -18.28 -37.82 29.58
C LYS A 40 -19.02 -36.55 29.26
N ILE A 41 -19.76 -36.54 28.13
CA ILE A 41 -20.59 -35.42 27.69
C ILE A 41 -21.90 -35.37 28.51
N THR A 42 -22.38 -36.54 28.90
CA THR A 42 -23.60 -36.69 29.71
C THR A 42 -23.45 -37.89 30.64
N GLU A 43 -24.40 -38.08 31.54
CA GLU A 43 -24.50 -39.29 32.39
C GLU A 43 -24.66 -40.55 31.54
N ASP A 44 -24.18 -41.69 32.06
CA ASP A 44 -24.32 -42.98 31.40
C ASP A 44 -25.78 -43.41 31.30
N GLU A 45 -26.11 -44.04 30.16
CA GLU A 45 -27.33 -44.81 30.09
C GLU A 45 -27.10 -46.26 30.51
N VAL A 46 -28.02 -46.80 31.22
CA VAL A 46 -27.95 -48.19 31.67
C VAL A 46 -29.15 -48.96 31.15
N ILE A 47 -28.90 -50.02 30.40
CA ILE A 47 -29.90 -50.98 29.95
C ILE A 47 -29.78 -52.22 30.85
N GLU A 48 -30.76 -52.46 31.68
CA GLU A 48 -30.80 -53.64 32.56
C GLU A 48 -31.48 -54.83 31.84
N GLY A 49 -31.01 -56.03 32.04
CA GLY A 49 -31.54 -57.25 31.48
C GLY A 49 -30.92 -58.50 32.10
N HIS A 50 -31.09 -59.64 31.45
CA HIS A 50 -30.53 -60.91 31.84
C HIS A 50 -29.51 -61.43 30.83
N VAL A 51 -28.67 -62.38 31.24
CA VAL A 51 -27.72 -62.98 30.35
C VAL A 51 -28.46 -63.69 29.22
N GLY A 52 -28.07 -63.38 27.95
CA GLY A 52 -28.70 -63.89 26.75
C GLY A 52 -29.78 -62.95 26.13
N ASP A 53 -30.17 -61.88 26.84
CA ASP A 53 -31.06 -60.88 26.28
C ASP A 53 -30.36 -60.11 25.16
N GLU A 54 -31.05 -59.78 24.06
CA GLU A 54 -30.56 -58.88 23.01
C GLU A 54 -30.60 -57.43 23.50
N TYR A 55 -29.54 -56.68 23.12
CA TYR A 55 -29.54 -55.23 23.35
C TYR A 55 -29.20 -54.48 22.07
N THR A 56 -29.67 -53.24 21.97
CA THR A 56 -29.34 -52.25 20.94
C THR A 56 -29.21 -50.89 21.61
N THR A 57 -28.14 -50.15 21.26
CA THR A 57 -27.88 -48.79 21.74
C THR A 57 -27.94 -47.84 20.56
N GLU A 58 -28.18 -46.56 20.82
CA GLU A 58 -28.33 -45.55 19.80
C GLU A 58 -27.39 -44.35 20.07
N GLU A 59 -26.89 -43.73 18.99
CA GLU A 59 -26.17 -42.47 19.05
C GLU A 59 -27.12 -41.34 19.51
N LYS A 60 -26.58 -40.33 20.17
CA LYS A 60 -27.31 -39.11 20.56
C LYS A 60 -26.75 -37.88 19.88
N ASN A 61 -27.60 -36.89 19.66
CA ASN A 61 -27.18 -35.57 19.20
C ASN A 61 -26.92 -34.70 20.43
N PHE A 62 -25.71 -34.12 20.51
CA PHE A 62 -25.30 -33.14 21.51
C PHE A 62 -25.03 -31.80 20.84
N ASP A 63 -25.58 -30.73 21.40
CA ASP A 63 -25.31 -29.39 20.89
C ASP A 63 -23.82 -29.06 20.96
N GLY A 64 -23.27 -28.57 19.82
CA GLY A 64 -21.82 -28.28 19.69
C GLY A 64 -20.91 -29.48 19.55
N TYR A 65 -21.43 -30.71 19.32
CA TYR A 65 -20.64 -31.91 19.10
C TYR A 65 -21.09 -32.66 17.84
N ASP A 66 -20.12 -33.31 17.20
CA ASP A 66 -20.37 -34.30 16.14
C ASP A 66 -19.87 -35.67 16.56
N LEU A 67 -20.67 -36.72 16.26
CA LEU A 67 -20.22 -38.10 16.40
C LEU A 67 -19.12 -38.40 15.41
N VAL A 68 -17.97 -38.86 15.88
CA VAL A 68 -16.79 -39.16 15.03
C VAL A 68 -16.43 -40.63 15.03
N GLU A 69 -16.90 -41.41 16.01
CA GLU A 69 -16.64 -42.85 16.06
C GLU A 69 -17.81 -43.59 16.73
N LYS A 70 -18.35 -44.57 16.02
CA LYS A 70 -19.37 -45.50 16.52
C LYS A 70 -18.74 -46.74 17.11
N PRO A 71 -19.30 -47.32 18.19
CA PRO A 71 -18.81 -48.56 18.74
C PRO A 71 -19.15 -49.75 17.84
N SER A 72 -18.26 -50.72 17.76
CA SER A 72 -18.52 -51.97 17.04
C SER A 72 -19.50 -52.90 17.78
N ASN A 73 -19.76 -52.66 19.06
CA ASN A 73 -20.66 -53.42 19.94
C ASN A 73 -21.91 -52.60 20.28
N GLU A 74 -22.46 -51.84 19.31
CA GLU A 74 -23.73 -51.10 19.52
C GLU A 74 -24.94 -51.99 19.71
N SER A 75 -24.87 -53.26 19.30
CA SER A 75 -25.88 -54.27 19.51
C SER A 75 -25.26 -55.64 19.73
N GLY A 76 -25.99 -56.54 20.39
CA GLY A 76 -25.51 -57.89 20.67
C GLY A 76 -26.35 -58.59 21.73
N GLU A 77 -25.82 -59.70 22.30
CA GLU A 77 -26.42 -60.41 23.42
C GLU A 77 -25.71 -60.00 24.74
N MET A 78 -26.48 -59.84 25.79
CA MET A 78 -26.00 -59.55 27.13
C MET A 78 -25.20 -60.70 27.67
N THR A 79 -24.01 -60.44 28.19
CA THR A 79 -23.11 -61.43 28.77
C THR A 79 -23.16 -61.40 30.32
N GLU A 80 -22.47 -62.36 30.96
CA GLU A 80 -22.31 -62.36 32.45
C GLU A 80 -21.60 -61.12 32.99
N ASP A 81 -20.68 -60.56 32.18
CA ASP A 81 -19.98 -59.31 32.51
C ASP A 81 -20.76 -58.08 32.00
N THR A 82 -20.61 -56.97 32.71
CA THR A 82 -21.16 -55.68 32.26
C THR A 82 -20.53 -55.27 30.93
N ILE A 83 -21.36 -55.05 29.91
CA ILE A 83 -20.93 -54.53 28.59
C ILE A 83 -20.88 -53.02 28.66
N VAL A 84 -19.79 -52.42 28.12
CA VAL A 84 -19.66 -50.96 27.98
C VAL A 84 -19.62 -50.61 26.50
N VAL A 85 -20.52 -49.77 26.07
CA VAL A 85 -20.68 -49.25 24.72
C VAL A 85 -20.28 -47.80 24.71
N LYS A 86 -19.28 -47.37 23.87
CA LYS A 86 -18.71 -46.02 23.86
C LYS A 86 -18.92 -45.36 22.52
N TYR A 87 -19.65 -44.24 22.52
CA TYR A 87 -19.77 -43.33 21.39
C TYR A 87 -18.80 -42.16 21.58
N TYR A 88 -17.93 -41.86 20.57
CA TYR A 88 -16.96 -40.80 20.67
C TYR A 88 -17.34 -39.62 19.80
N TYR A 89 -17.28 -38.42 20.40
CA TYR A 89 -17.66 -37.16 19.81
C TYR A 89 -16.47 -36.20 19.81
N LYS A 90 -16.49 -35.25 18.87
CA LYS A 90 -15.62 -34.08 18.89
C LYS A 90 -16.44 -32.82 19.05
N ARG A 91 -15.94 -31.89 19.88
CA ARG A 91 -16.56 -30.59 20.07
C ARG A 91 -16.26 -29.68 18.89
N LYS A 92 -17.30 -29.11 18.27
CA LYS A 92 -17.18 -28.12 17.22
C LYS A 92 -16.68 -26.78 17.77
N THR A 93 -15.92 -26.09 16.93
CA THR A 93 -15.47 -24.72 17.15
C THR A 93 -15.17 -24.06 15.81
N GLU A 94 -14.84 -22.77 15.82
CA GLU A 94 -14.54 -22.02 14.62
C GLU A 94 -13.49 -20.96 14.86
N VAL A 95 -12.79 -20.58 13.79
CA VAL A 95 -11.92 -19.42 13.73
C VAL A 95 -12.55 -18.42 12.76
N GLU A 96 -12.89 -17.24 13.24
CA GLU A 96 -13.43 -16.15 12.42
C GLU A 96 -12.31 -15.17 12.09
N VAL A 97 -12.14 -14.85 10.80
CA VAL A 97 -11.08 -13.98 10.29
C VAL A 97 -11.68 -12.69 9.77
N HIS A 98 -11.25 -11.55 10.34
CA HIS A 98 -11.70 -10.23 9.92
C HIS A 98 -10.61 -9.46 9.18
N TYR A 99 -11.01 -8.67 8.20
CA TYR A 99 -10.16 -7.80 7.37
C TYR A 99 -10.65 -6.38 7.53
N VAL A 100 -9.95 -5.57 8.33
CA VAL A 100 -10.47 -4.26 8.76
C VAL A 100 -9.49 -3.12 8.52
N GLU A 101 -10.01 -1.93 8.29
CA GLU A 101 -9.23 -0.70 8.32
C GLU A 101 -8.81 -0.38 9.76
N LYS A 102 -7.51 -0.22 9.98
CA LYS A 102 -6.86 -0.15 11.30
C LYS A 102 -7.45 0.89 12.25
N ASN A 103 -7.75 2.08 11.78
CA ASN A 103 -8.16 3.20 12.64
C ASN A 103 -9.66 3.30 12.83
N THR A 104 -10.44 2.69 11.96
CA THR A 104 -11.91 2.80 11.93
C THR A 104 -12.58 1.49 12.30
N ASN A 105 -11.85 0.36 12.23
CA ASN A 105 -12.37 -1.01 12.27
C ASN A 105 -13.46 -1.27 11.22
N HIS A 106 -13.48 -0.45 10.14
CA HIS A 106 -14.39 -0.69 9.04
C HIS A 106 -14.02 -1.98 8.30
N GLN A 107 -15.01 -2.86 8.09
CA GLN A 107 -14.84 -4.12 7.37
C GLN A 107 -14.53 -3.83 5.90
N LEU A 108 -13.42 -4.38 5.40
CA LEU A 108 -12.95 -4.15 4.03
C LEU A 108 -13.25 -5.32 3.07
N ALA A 109 -13.40 -6.51 3.62
CA ALA A 109 -13.75 -7.72 2.88
C ALA A 109 -14.61 -8.63 3.75
N GLU A 110 -15.34 -9.57 3.14
CA GLU A 110 -16.08 -10.58 3.87
C GLU A 110 -15.15 -11.37 4.80
N SER A 111 -15.62 -11.62 6.03
CA SER A 111 -14.93 -12.47 7.00
C SER A 111 -14.85 -13.90 6.47
N ASP A 112 -13.74 -14.56 6.74
CA ASP A 112 -13.64 -16.00 6.54
C ASP A 112 -13.97 -16.72 7.84
N ASN A 113 -14.59 -17.90 7.71
CA ASN A 113 -14.86 -18.77 8.83
C ASN A 113 -14.23 -20.14 8.58
N ILE A 114 -13.39 -20.59 9.50
CA ILE A 114 -12.75 -21.92 9.46
C ILE A 114 -13.45 -22.77 10.51
N GLU A 115 -14.32 -23.67 10.06
CA GLU A 115 -14.98 -24.62 10.95
C GLU A 115 -14.06 -25.81 11.21
N GLY A 116 -14.11 -26.35 12.43
CA GLY A 116 -13.32 -27.48 12.85
C GLY A 116 -13.69 -27.97 14.25
N TYR A 117 -12.79 -28.71 14.85
CA TYR A 117 -12.97 -29.26 16.20
C TYR A 117 -11.92 -28.75 17.16
N VAL A 118 -12.25 -28.68 18.43
CA VAL A 118 -11.28 -28.39 19.49
C VAL A 118 -10.11 -29.35 19.37
N GLY A 119 -8.89 -28.81 19.33
CA GLY A 119 -7.63 -29.56 19.15
C GLY A 119 -7.14 -29.66 17.70
N ASP A 120 -7.96 -29.26 16.71
CA ASP A 120 -7.48 -29.20 15.30
C ASP A 120 -6.56 -27.98 15.11
N GLU A 121 -5.54 -28.11 14.26
CA GLU A 121 -4.66 -27.00 13.88
C GLU A 121 -5.34 -26.09 12.85
N TYR A 122 -5.08 -24.77 12.94
CA TYR A 122 -5.56 -23.80 11.95
C TYR A 122 -4.42 -22.85 11.53
N LYS A 123 -4.56 -22.30 10.33
CA LYS A 123 -3.71 -21.24 9.80
C LYS A 123 -4.51 -20.33 8.89
N THR A 124 -4.44 -19.04 9.16
CA THR A 124 -5.10 -17.99 8.39
C THR A 124 -4.11 -17.26 7.49
N GLN A 125 -4.60 -16.51 6.51
CA GLN A 125 -3.81 -15.72 5.59
C GLN A 125 -4.49 -14.36 5.38
N PRO A 126 -3.71 -13.26 5.19
CA PRO A 126 -4.26 -11.98 4.80
C PRO A 126 -4.83 -12.05 3.38
N LYS A 127 -5.83 -11.21 3.09
CA LYS A 127 -6.37 -10.99 1.74
C LYS A 127 -5.64 -9.84 1.06
N ASP A 128 -5.48 -9.94 -0.25
CA ASP A 128 -5.09 -8.79 -1.07
C ASP A 128 -6.33 -7.91 -1.30
N ILE A 129 -6.33 -6.70 -0.74
CA ILE A 129 -7.45 -5.76 -0.80
C ILE A 129 -7.03 -4.58 -1.66
N PRO A 130 -7.68 -4.33 -2.81
CA PRO A 130 -7.30 -3.25 -3.72
C PRO A 130 -7.21 -1.90 -3.01
N TYR A 131 -6.10 -1.19 -3.24
CA TYR A 131 -5.81 0.14 -2.69
C TYR A 131 -5.63 0.21 -1.17
N TYR A 132 -5.46 -0.94 -0.54
CA TYR A 132 -5.08 -1.05 0.87
C TYR A 132 -3.79 -1.85 1.01
N LYS A 133 -3.02 -1.55 2.04
CA LYS A 133 -1.82 -2.29 2.43
C LYS A 133 -2.01 -2.91 3.80
N LEU A 134 -1.56 -4.15 3.96
CA LEU A 134 -1.51 -4.81 5.27
C LEU A 134 -0.50 -4.08 6.16
N VAL A 135 -0.91 -3.68 7.35
CA VAL A 135 -0.07 -2.96 8.32
C VAL A 135 0.02 -3.63 9.67
N GLY A 136 -0.72 -4.71 9.90
CA GLY A 136 -0.67 -5.49 11.13
C GLY A 136 -1.66 -6.64 11.14
N GLN A 137 -1.53 -7.48 12.14
CA GLN A 137 -2.41 -8.62 12.39
C GLN A 137 -2.36 -8.99 13.87
N THR A 138 -3.35 -9.74 14.35
CA THR A 138 -3.31 -10.36 15.68
C THR A 138 -2.24 -11.45 15.72
N GLU A 139 -1.72 -11.78 16.92
CA GLU A 139 -0.65 -12.76 17.08
C GLU A 139 -1.11 -14.20 16.80
N ASN A 140 -2.42 -14.46 16.92
CA ASN A 140 -3.05 -15.77 16.81
C ASN A 140 -3.47 -16.10 15.36
N THR A 141 -2.63 -15.83 14.36
CA THR A 141 -2.93 -16.15 12.95
C THR A 141 -2.79 -17.64 12.61
N GLU A 142 -2.16 -18.39 13.47
CA GLU A 142 -2.06 -19.86 13.42
C GLU A 142 -2.02 -20.42 14.84
N GLY A 143 -2.47 -21.65 15.01
CA GLY A 143 -2.49 -22.30 16.33
C GLY A 143 -3.38 -23.52 16.36
N THR A 144 -3.84 -23.87 17.56
CA THR A 144 -4.77 -24.98 17.79
C THR A 144 -6.13 -24.41 18.15
N MET A 145 -7.20 -24.96 17.57
CA MET A 145 -8.58 -24.57 17.85
C MET A 145 -8.95 -24.84 19.32
N GLU A 146 -9.47 -23.83 19.97
CA GLU A 146 -9.86 -23.88 21.37
C GLU A 146 -11.39 -24.08 21.52
N ARG A 147 -11.85 -24.27 22.78
CA ARG A 147 -13.25 -24.46 23.09
C ARG A 147 -14.12 -23.26 22.72
N ASP A 148 -13.56 -22.07 22.90
CA ASP A 148 -14.20 -20.80 22.55
C ASP A 148 -13.82 -20.40 21.13
N LYS A 149 -14.70 -19.68 20.45
CA LYS A 149 -14.47 -19.12 19.13
C LYS A 149 -13.22 -18.22 19.12
N ILE A 150 -12.33 -18.47 18.18
CA ILE A 150 -11.12 -17.68 17.97
C ILE A 150 -11.41 -16.58 16.95
N THR A 151 -10.96 -15.35 17.26
CA THR A 151 -11.05 -14.22 16.33
C THR A 151 -9.64 -13.82 15.89
N VAL A 152 -9.40 -13.79 14.57
CA VAL A 152 -8.17 -13.31 13.95
C VAL A 152 -8.49 -12.04 13.16
N ILE A 153 -7.65 -11.01 13.31
CA ILE A 153 -7.87 -9.73 12.64
C ILE A 153 -6.62 -9.34 11.85
N TYR A 154 -6.81 -9.03 10.56
CA TYR A 154 -5.84 -8.41 9.69
C TYR A 154 -6.17 -6.93 9.54
N TYR A 155 -5.19 -6.05 9.85
CA TYR A 155 -5.33 -4.60 9.83
C TYR A 155 -4.72 -4.02 8.57
N TYR A 156 -5.47 -3.15 7.91
CA TYR A 156 -5.09 -2.49 6.67
C TYR A 156 -5.15 -0.97 6.80
N GLU A 157 -4.34 -0.29 6.01
CA GLU A 157 -4.40 1.16 5.81
C GLU A 157 -4.57 1.47 4.33
N LYS A 158 -5.27 2.56 4.02
CA LYS A 158 -5.39 3.05 2.63
C LYS A 158 -4.03 3.38 2.07
N GLN A 159 -3.77 2.95 0.84
CA GLN A 159 -2.66 3.44 0.06
C GLN A 159 -2.85 4.93 -0.25
N VAL A 160 -1.77 5.66 -0.40
CA VAL A 160 -1.82 7.09 -0.72
C VAL A 160 -1.54 7.33 -2.19
N PHE A 161 -2.29 8.27 -2.77
CA PHE A 161 -2.03 8.80 -4.10
C PHE A 161 -1.26 10.12 -3.97
N ASN A 162 -0.15 10.28 -4.70
CA ASN A 162 0.63 11.51 -4.74
C ASN A 162 1.43 11.61 -6.06
N LEU A 163 1.13 12.61 -6.88
CA LEU A 163 1.94 13.01 -8.02
C LEU A 163 2.61 14.35 -7.72
N GLY A 164 3.92 14.41 -7.77
CA GLY A 164 4.65 15.67 -7.63
C GLY A 164 5.15 16.18 -8.99
N ILE A 165 5.27 17.50 -9.14
CA ILE A 165 5.78 18.14 -10.36
C ILE A 165 7.07 18.91 -10.07
N ASP A 166 8.04 18.77 -10.97
CA ASP A 166 9.30 19.51 -10.95
C ASP A 166 9.51 20.23 -12.28
N LYS A 167 10.14 21.41 -12.24
CA LYS A 167 10.46 22.22 -13.41
C LYS A 167 11.84 22.82 -13.33
N TRP A 168 12.55 22.86 -14.45
CA TRP A 168 13.87 23.52 -14.55
C TRP A 168 14.16 23.99 -15.96
N VAL A 169 15.07 24.96 -16.11
CA VAL A 169 15.65 25.35 -17.38
C VAL A 169 16.56 24.24 -17.86
N SER A 170 16.16 23.46 -18.84
CA SER A 170 16.94 22.34 -19.39
C SER A 170 17.89 22.76 -20.50
N ASN A 171 17.56 23.83 -21.20
CA ASN A 171 18.41 24.37 -22.25
C ASN A 171 18.09 25.84 -22.53
N VAL A 172 19.10 26.60 -22.90
CA VAL A 172 18.94 27.96 -23.41
C VAL A 172 19.68 28.08 -24.75
N ASN A 173 18.99 28.58 -25.76
CA ASN A 173 19.57 28.87 -27.07
C ASN A 173 19.60 30.39 -27.28
N VAL A 174 20.77 30.92 -27.57
CA VAL A 174 20.96 32.35 -27.89
C VAL A 174 21.48 32.46 -29.32
N ASN A 175 20.66 33.03 -30.18
CA ASN A 175 20.96 33.22 -31.62
C ASN A 175 21.41 31.92 -32.34
N GLY A 176 20.76 30.80 -32.05
CA GLY A 176 21.07 29.50 -32.62
C GLY A 176 22.17 28.72 -31.88
N ILE A 177 22.84 29.32 -30.88
CA ILE A 177 23.91 28.70 -30.13
C ILE A 177 23.37 28.18 -28.78
N ASN A 178 23.53 26.88 -28.55
CA ASN A 178 23.15 26.23 -27.31
C ASN A 178 24.11 26.64 -26.17
N GLN A 179 23.56 27.14 -25.07
CA GLN A 179 24.30 27.57 -23.87
C GLN A 179 24.25 26.51 -22.75
N GLY A 180 23.51 25.39 -22.97
CA GLY A 180 23.23 24.39 -21.94
C GLY A 180 22.08 24.77 -21.01
N GLY A 181 21.98 24.07 -19.89
CA GLY A 181 20.90 24.23 -18.92
C GLY A 181 21.21 23.58 -17.58
N ARG A 182 20.17 23.28 -16.81
CA ARG A 182 20.17 22.56 -15.54
C ARG A 182 19.65 21.13 -15.71
N ASN A 183 19.74 20.34 -14.69
CA ASN A 183 19.13 19.02 -14.60
C ASN A 183 18.33 18.89 -13.29
N ILE A 184 17.74 17.75 -13.03
CA ILE A 184 16.88 17.55 -11.85
C ILE A 184 17.63 17.77 -10.52
N ASN A 185 18.92 17.47 -10.45
CA ASN A 185 19.70 17.59 -9.21
C ASN A 185 20.02 19.06 -8.84
N ASN A 186 19.99 19.96 -9.82
CA ASN A 186 20.20 21.39 -9.63
C ASN A 186 19.06 22.23 -10.23
N LYS A 187 17.84 21.66 -10.24
CA LYS A 187 16.63 22.28 -10.80
C LYS A 187 16.26 23.63 -10.20
N ASP A 188 16.60 23.84 -8.93
CA ASP A 188 16.25 25.05 -8.18
C ASP A 188 17.31 26.17 -8.34
N GLU A 189 18.45 25.86 -8.99
CA GLU A 189 19.46 26.86 -9.26
C GLU A 189 19.00 27.81 -10.39
N ILE A 190 19.15 29.12 -10.14
CA ILE A 190 18.84 30.15 -11.12
C ILE A 190 19.78 30.02 -12.32
N TYR A 191 19.20 29.97 -13.52
CA TYR A 191 19.99 29.98 -14.75
C TYR A 191 20.24 31.43 -15.21
N LYS A 192 21.49 31.81 -15.50
CA LYS A 192 21.84 33.15 -15.88
C LYS A 192 22.35 33.22 -17.32
N VAL A 193 21.83 34.21 -18.09
CA VAL A 193 22.30 34.55 -19.43
C VAL A 193 22.68 36.03 -19.46
N ASP A 194 23.91 36.29 -19.90
CA ASP A 194 24.39 37.65 -20.13
C ASP A 194 24.39 37.95 -21.62
N ILE A 195 23.68 38.98 -22.06
CA ILE A 195 23.62 39.43 -23.46
C ILE A 195 24.58 40.61 -23.64
N ASN A 196 25.39 40.57 -24.70
CA ASN A 196 26.20 41.74 -25.05
C ASN A 196 25.30 42.96 -25.38
N ARG A 197 25.62 44.12 -24.83
CA ARG A 197 24.84 45.36 -24.99
C ARG A 197 24.59 45.71 -26.45
N SER A 198 25.56 45.49 -27.35
CA SER A 198 25.39 45.75 -28.80
C SER A 198 24.47 44.76 -29.52
N LYS A 199 24.04 43.70 -28.87
CA LYS A 199 23.18 42.62 -29.42
C LYS A 199 21.81 42.53 -28.80
N THR A 200 21.45 43.42 -27.85
CA THR A 200 20.16 43.37 -27.16
C THR A 200 18.99 43.38 -28.12
N GLU A 201 18.99 44.25 -29.13
CA GLU A 201 17.92 44.38 -30.14
C GLU A 201 17.86 43.21 -31.13
N THR A 202 18.92 42.45 -31.27
CA THR A 202 19.04 41.34 -32.21
C THR A 202 19.02 39.97 -31.55
N ALA A 203 19.01 39.93 -30.21
CA ALA A 203 19.02 38.70 -29.48
C ALA A 203 17.72 37.89 -29.74
N ASN A 204 17.90 36.63 -30.10
CA ASN A 204 16.84 35.62 -30.18
C ASN A 204 17.15 34.55 -29.14
N ILE A 205 16.39 34.56 -28.05
CA ILE A 205 16.61 33.66 -26.93
C ILE A 205 15.42 32.73 -26.80
N LYS A 206 15.69 31.44 -26.92
CA LYS A 206 14.71 30.37 -26.65
C LYS A 206 15.12 29.62 -25.39
N ILE A 207 14.18 29.49 -24.46
CA ILE A 207 14.38 28.80 -23.21
C ILE A 207 13.54 27.53 -23.23
N THR A 208 14.21 26.39 -23.10
CA THR A 208 13.52 25.10 -22.94
C THR A 208 13.42 24.78 -21.46
N TYR A 209 12.20 24.71 -20.98
CA TYR A 209 11.92 24.19 -19.65
C TYR A 209 11.53 22.73 -19.75
N LYS A 210 12.11 21.90 -18.90
CA LYS A 210 11.69 20.51 -18.72
C LYS A 210 10.79 20.44 -17.50
N ILE A 211 9.69 19.71 -17.65
CA ILE A 211 8.68 19.48 -16.63
C ILE A 211 8.63 17.99 -16.41
N ARG A 212 8.82 17.55 -15.15
CA ARG A 212 8.76 16.14 -14.73
C ARG A 212 7.61 15.95 -13.77
N VAL A 213 6.75 15.00 -14.06
CA VAL A 213 5.74 14.50 -13.12
C VAL A 213 6.21 13.17 -12.57
N THR A 214 6.33 13.06 -11.26
CA THR A 214 6.81 11.86 -10.55
C THR A 214 5.71 11.33 -9.65
N ASN A 215 5.48 10.03 -9.70
CA ASN A 215 4.60 9.36 -8.74
C ASN A 215 5.37 9.08 -7.44
N LYS A 216 5.02 9.80 -6.39
CA LYS A 216 5.58 9.70 -5.03
C LYS A 216 4.64 8.96 -4.07
N GLY A 217 3.50 8.49 -4.59
CA GLY A 217 2.49 7.76 -3.84
C GLY A 217 2.66 6.25 -3.88
N GLU A 218 1.60 5.56 -3.52
CA GLU A 218 1.50 4.10 -3.45
C GLU A 218 0.47 3.55 -4.46
N ILE A 219 -0.11 4.43 -5.30
CA ILE A 219 -1.08 4.10 -6.34
C ILE A 219 -0.61 4.72 -7.64
N GLU A 220 -0.66 3.98 -8.73
CA GLU A 220 -0.38 4.51 -10.07
C GLU A 220 -1.42 5.57 -10.48
N GLY A 221 -1.05 6.49 -11.38
CA GLY A 221 -1.98 7.50 -11.84
C GLY A 221 -1.51 8.22 -13.09
N THR A 222 -2.30 9.21 -13.53
CA THR A 222 -2.01 10.03 -14.71
C THR A 222 -2.12 11.52 -14.38
N ALA A 223 -1.32 12.35 -15.05
CA ALA A 223 -1.45 13.80 -15.00
C ALA A 223 -2.46 14.26 -16.07
N GLY A 224 -3.70 14.45 -15.67
CA GLY A 224 -4.80 14.77 -16.58
C GLY A 224 -4.72 16.19 -17.15
N GLU A 225 -4.13 17.14 -16.41
CA GLU A 225 -3.96 18.52 -16.88
C GLU A 225 -2.78 19.20 -16.16
N ILE A 226 -1.89 19.79 -16.96
CA ILE A 226 -0.74 20.57 -16.51
C ILE A 226 -0.95 22.02 -16.96
N VAL A 227 -0.82 22.97 -16.02
CA VAL A 227 -1.01 24.39 -16.23
C VAL A 227 0.32 25.12 -16.10
N GLU A 228 0.65 25.91 -17.11
CA GLU A 228 1.86 26.72 -17.23
C GLU A 228 1.49 28.21 -17.20
N ILE A 229 2.20 29.00 -16.40
CA ILE A 229 2.03 30.46 -16.34
C ILE A 229 3.22 31.10 -17.02
N ILE A 230 2.96 31.71 -18.21
CA ILE A 230 4.02 32.38 -18.97
C ILE A 230 4.48 33.61 -18.18
N PRO A 231 5.78 33.76 -17.89
CA PRO A 231 6.30 34.98 -17.24
C PRO A 231 6.14 36.19 -18.15
N GLU A 232 5.95 37.37 -17.57
CA GLU A 232 5.98 38.62 -18.30
C GLU A 232 7.30 38.79 -19.05
N GLY A 233 7.22 39.19 -20.34
CA GLY A 233 8.38 39.33 -21.20
C GLY A 233 8.81 38.01 -21.85
N TYR A 234 7.92 37.01 -21.86
CA TYR A 234 8.10 35.77 -22.61
C TYR A 234 6.87 35.45 -23.45
N SER A 235 7.09 34.85 -24.58
CA SER A 235 6.05 34.45 -25.53
C SER A 235 6.12 32.95 -25.87
N TYR A 236 4.96 32.34 -26.03
CA TYR A 236 4.83 30.96 -26.49
C TYR A 236 4.55 30.92 -28.00
N TYR A 237 5.18 29.93 -28.65
CA TYR A 237 4.94 29.64 -30.09
C TYR A 237 4.86 28.11 -30.26
N GLN A 238 3.75 27.63 -30.84
CA GLN A 238 3.53 26.19 -31.01
C GLN A 238 4.59 25.55 -31.93
N GLU A 239 5.08 26.26 -32.94
CA GLU A 239 6.10 25.76 -33.85
C GLU A 239 7.45 25.42 -33.18
N ASP A 240 7.72 25.96 -31.99
CA ASP A 240 8.90 25.63 -31.21
C ASP A 240 8.68 24.41 -30.27
N ASN A 241 7.46 23.94 -30.14
CA ASN A 241 7.05 22.98 -29.15
C ASN A 241 6.55 21.66 -29.77
N LYS A 242 7.01 20.54 -29.24
CA LYS A 242 6.54 19.20 -29.65
C LYS A 242 5.20 18.85 -28.98
N VAL A 243 5.02 19.30 -27.74
CA VAL A 243 3.81 19.11 -26.98
C VAL A 243 2.81 20.20 -27.37
N GLN A 244 1.55 19.82 -27.54
CA GLN A 244 0.47 20.76 -27.78
C GLN A 244 0.07 21.43 -26.47
N TRP A 245 0.09 22.77 -26.49
CA TRP A 245 -0.40 23.61 -25.39
C TRP A 245 -1.56 24.47 -25.90
N GLU A 246 -2.61 24.56 -25.12
CA GLU A 246 -3.77 25.41 -25.39
C GLU A 246 -3.75 26.63 -24.48
N GLU A 247 -3.90 27.82 -25.04
CA GLU A 247 -4.00 29.03 -24.24
C GLU A 247 -5.44 29.23 -23.73
N ARG A 248 -5.58 29.36 -22.42
CA ARG A 248 -6.84 29.64 -21.73
C ARG A 248 -6.62 30.68 -20.64
N ASN A 249 -7.30 31.85 -20.76
CA ASN A 249 -7.25 32.91 -19.76
C ASN A 249 -5.82 33.35 -19.36
N GLY A 250 -4.91 33.45 -20.31
CA GLY A 250 -3.52 33.88 -20.07
C GLY A 250 -2.62 32.82 -19.47
N THR A 251 -3.04 31.56 -19.46
CA THR A 251 -2.23 30.41 -19.07
C THR A 251 -2.18 29.39 -20.21
N LEU A 252 -1.13 28.58 -20.29
CA LEU A 252 -1.04 27.46 -21.20
C LEU A 252 -1.41 26.17 -20.47
N ILE A 253 -2.18 25.34 -21.13
CA ILE A 253 -2.67 24.09 -20.57
C ILE A 253 -2.36 22.96 -21.52
N THR A 254 -1.87 21.84 -21.00
CA THR A 254 -1.69 20.61 -21.77
C THR A 254 -2.25 19.40 -21.00
N ASP A 255 -2.78 18.45 -21.77
CA ASP A 255 -3.22 17.13 -21.31
C ASP A 255 -2.34 15.99 -21.86
N ALA A 256 -1.13 16.32 -22.30
CA ALA A 256 -0.23 15.40 -22.97
C ALA A 256 0.12 14.12 -22.17
N LEU A 257 -0.07 14.15 -20.87
CA LEU A 257 0.17 13.00 -19.99
C LEU A 257 -1.12 12.35 -19.43
N LYS A 258 -2.29 12.71 -19.96
CA LYS A 258 -3.58 12.22 -19.44
C LYS A 258 -3.76 10.70 -19.59
N ASP A 259 -3.21 10.12 -20.65
CA ASP A 259 -3.29 8.70 -20.98
C ASP A 259 -1.98 7.95 -20.65
N GLU A 260 -1.00 8.64 -20.06
CA GLU A 260 0.32 8.12 -19.70
C GLU A 260 0.32 7.69 -18.24
N THR A 261 0.14 6.41 -17.96
CA THR A 261 0.24 5.87 -16.59
C THR A 261 1.64 6.08 -16.02
N ILE A 262 1.71 6.67 -14.84
CA ILE A 262 2.92 6.87 -14.05
C ILE A 262 2.86 5.89 -12.88
N LYS A 263 3.66 4.81 -12.96
CA LYS A 263 3.72 3.80 -11.91
C LYS A 263 4.44 4.33 -10.67
N ILE A 264 4.28 3.64 -9.56
CA ILE A 264 4.89 3.98 -8.27
C ILE A 264 6.41 4.15 -8.43
N GLY A 265 6.94 5.31 -8.05
CA GLY A 265 8.35 5.67 -8.16
C GLY A 265 8.83 6.02 -9.57
N GLU A 266 7.98 5.90 -10.61
CA GLU A 266 8.30 6.32 -11.97
C GLU A 266 7.97 7.79 -12.21
N TYR A 267 8.45 8.31 -13.35
CA TYR A 267 8.15 9.67 -13.81
C TYR A 267 7.91 9.73 -15.31
N LYS A 268 7.26 10.81 -15.75
CA LYS A 268 7.13 11.23 -17.15
C LYS A 268 7.63 12.66 -17.30
N GLU A 269 8.18 12.97 -18.47
CA GLU A 269 8.72 14.30 -18.78
C GLU A 269 8.10 14.87 -20.05
N ILE A 270 7.81 16.16 -20.00
CA ILE A 270 7.48 16.98 -21.16
C ILE A 270 8.34 18.23 -21.17
N GLU A 271 8.36 18.92 -22.30
CA GLU A 271 9.12 20.17 -22.47
C GLU A 271 8.20 21.28 -22.95
N ILE A 272 8.51 22.50 -22.53
CA ILE A 272 7.96 23.73 -23.08
C ILE A 272 9.09 24.69 -23.46
N VAL A 273 9.00 25.28 -24.64
CA VAL A 273 9.92 26.27 -25.15
C VAL A 273 9.23 27.63 -25.16
N LEU A 274 9.82 28.58 -24.47
CA LEU A 274 9.38 29.98 -24.48
C LEU A 274 10.45 30.84 -25.16
N ARG A 275 10.05 31.89 -25.84
CA ARG A 275 10.94 32.93 -26.39
C ARG A 275 10.93 34.12 -25.43
N TRP A 276 12.12 34.66 -25.17
CA TRP A 276 12.25 35.93 -24.49
C TRP A 276 11.87 37.08 -25.43
N ASP A 277 10.98 37.96 -24.99
CA ASP A 277 10.58 39.15 -25.72
C ASP A 277 11.57 40.28 -25.51
N LYS A 278 12.07 40.84 -26.62
CA LYS A 278 13.04 41.90 -26.56
C LYS A 278 12.46 43.17 -25.93
N GLY A 279 13.23 43.80 -25.05
CA GLY A 279 12.82 45.04 -24.38
C GLY A 279 13.58 45.25 -23.08
N GLU A 280 13.78 46.53 -22.71
CA GLU A 280 14.53 46.90 -21.51
C GLU A 280 13.80 46.40 -20.24
N ASP A 281 12.47 46.36 -20.23
CA ASP A 281 11.66 45.93 -19.09
C ASP A 281 11.68 44.41 -18.87
N ASN A 282 12.19 43.65 -19.86
CA ASN A 282 12.21 42.18 -19.82
C ASN A 282 13.54 41.62 -19.31
N PHE A 283 14.50 42.49 -18.99
CA PHE A 283 15.71 42.05 -18.27
C PHE A 283 15.42 41.77 -16.78
N GLY A 284 16.32 41.02 -16.15
CA GLY A 284 16.25 40.68 -14.75
C GLY A 284 15.77 39.25 -14.53
N GLN A 285 15.43 38.98 -13.28
CA GLN A 285 14.94 37.64 -12.90
C GLN A 285 13.46 37.51 -13.21
N LYS A 286 13.12 36.40 -13.83
CA LYS A 286 11.74 35.97 -14.07
C LYS A 286 11.56 34.55 -13.53
N ASP A 287 10.46 34.33 -12.84
CA ASP A 287 10.03 33.04 -12.30
C ASP A 287 8.96 32.47 -13.21
N ASN A 288 9.15 31.25 -13.64
CA ASN A 288 8.20 30.53 -14.48
C ASN A 288 7.57 29.38 -13.71
N PHE A 289 6.24 29.42 -13.55
CA PHE A 289 5.47 28.52 -12.69
C PHE A 289 4.74 27.44 -13.50
N VAL A 290 4.64 26.26 -12.92
CA VAL A 290 3.85 25.15 -13.44
C VAL A 290 3.07 24.47 -12.30
N SER A 291 1.92 23.92 -12.60
CA SER A 291 1.13 23.15 -11.64
C SER A 291 0.39 21.98 -12.28
N LEU A 292 0.13 20.95 -11.48
CA LEU A 292 -0.84 19.88 -11.77
C LEU A 292 -2.22 20.39 -11.34
N SER A 293 -3.18 20.47 -12.27
CA SER A 293 -4.55 20.90 -11.98
C SER A 293 -5.54 19.74 -11.97
N LYS A 294 -5.26 18.68 -12.75
CA LYS A 294 -6.07 17.46 -12.75
C LYS A 294 -5.16 16.24 -12.73
N MET A 295 -5.52 15.30 -11.88
CA MET A 295 -4.86 14.00 -11.73
C MET A 295 -5.92 12.92 -11.61
N ASN A 296 -5.62 11.73 -12.12
CA ASN A 296 -6.52 10.59 -12.02
C ASN A 296 -5.76 9.37 -11.52
N ASN A 297 -6.44 8.51 -10.80
CA ASN A 297 -5.96 7.21 -10.36
C ASN A 297 -7.12 6.20 -10.28
N PRO A 298 -6.85 4.89 -10.33
CA PRO A 298 -7.89 3.86 -10.34
C PRO A 298 -8.75 3.83 -9.07
N ALA A 299 -8.20 4.28 -7.94
CA ALA A 299 -8.92 4.31 -6.66
C ALA A 299 -9.83 5.54 -6.52
N GLY A 300 -9.70 6.55 -7.38
CA GLY A 300 -10.39 7.83 -7.25
C GLY A 300 -9.99 8.64 -6.00
N TYR A 301 -8.77 8.40 -5.47
CA TYR A 301 -8.28 9.11 -4.29
C TYR A 301 -7.74 10.49 -4.66
N GLU A 302 -7.92 11.46 -3.74
CA GLU A 302 -7.29 12.75 -3.86
C GLU A 302 -5.78 12.64 -3.64
N ASP A 303 -5.04 13.56 -4.26
CA ASP A 303 -3.62 13.75 -4.00
C ASP A 303 -3.40 14.24 -2.56
N ILE A 304 -2.53 13.53 -1.83
CA ILE A 304 -2.31 13.77 -0.40
C ILE A 304 -1.43 15.00 -0.15
N ASN A 305 -0.58 15.39 -1.12
CA ASN A 305 0.37 16.48 -0.95
C ASN A 305 0.22 17.54 -2.04
N LYS A 306 -0.69 18.48 -1.82
CA LYS A 306 -0.96 19.58 -2.76
C LYS A 306 0.19 20.59 -2.91
N GLU A 307 1.18 20.56 -2.01
CA GLU A 307 2.33 21.47 -2.06
C GLU A 307 3.29 21.11 -3.20
N ASP A 308 3.51 19.84 -3.48
CA ASP A 308 4.38 19.38 -4.56
C ASP A 308 3.67 19.25 -5.93
N ASN A 309 2.39 19.65 -5.99
CA ASN A 309 1.65 19.83 -7.22
C ASN A 309 1.99 21.16 -7.94
N LYS A 310 2.98 21.88 -7.46
CA LYS A 310 3.45 23.15 -8.03
C LYS A 310 4.98 23.17 -8.05
N SER A 311 5.51 23.79 -9.08
CA SER A 311 6.95 24.01 -9.21
C SER A 311 7.23 25.31 -9.94
N LYS A 312 8.43 25.86 -9.75
CA LYS A 312 8.91 27.01 -10.49
C LYS A 312 10.34 26.81 -10.93
N SER A 313 10.69 27.49 -11.99
CA SER A 313 12.09 27.60 -12.43
C SER A 313 12.43 29.08 -12.66
N SER A 314 13.53 29.54 -12.11
CA SER A 314 13.97 30.94 -12.20
C SER A 314 15.09 31.11 -13.22
N MET A 315 15.00 32.18 -14.00
CA MET A 315 16.00 32.56 -14.97
C MET A 315 16.30 34.05 -14.86
N ILE A 316 17.56 34.43 -15.08
CA ILE A 316 18.00 35.83 -15.14
C ILE A 316 18.58 36.09 -16.52
N ILE A 317 18.07 37.13 -17.20
CA ILE A 317 18.65 37.67 -18.42
C ILE A 317 19.12 39.07 -18.10
N THR A 318 20.43 39.33 -18.32
CA THR A 318 21.04 40.60 -18.07
C THR A 318 21.91 41.09 -19.23
N VAL A 319 22.18 42.37 -19.25
CA VAL A 319 23.17 42.92 -20.17
C VAL A 319 24.55 42.73 -19.56
N ALA A 320 25.47 42.15 -20.30
CA ALA A 320 26.85 42.01 -19.86
C ALA A 320 27.47 43.41 -19.64
N THR A 321 27.83 43.68 -18.40
CA THR A 321 28.51 44.94 -18.01
C THR A 321 30.01 44.93 -18.35
N GLY A 322 30.47 43.85 -18.98
CA GLY A 322 31.85 43.75 -19.46
C GLY A 322 32.10 44.71 -20.61
N LEU A 323 33.16 45.51 -20.49
CA LEU A 323 33.67 46.36 -21.54
C LEU A 323 33.81 45.55 -22.84
N ASP A 324 33.29 46.09 -23.92
CA ASP A 324 33.52 45.52 -25.25
C ASP A 324 35.03 45.40 -25.50
N ARG A 325 35.45 44.52 -26.39
CA ARG A 325 36.87 44.31 -26.70
C ARG A 325 37.59 45.64 -27.00
N ASN A 326 36.88 46.58 -27.71
CA ASN A 326 37.35 47.89 -27.99
C ASN A 326 37.47 48.77 -26.76
N ASP A 327 36.52 48.68 -25.80
CA ASP A 327 36.58 49.39 -24.53
C ASP A 327 37.70 48.89 -23.62
N ARG A 328 37.97 47.60 -23.62
CA ARG A 328 39.10 46.99 -22.89
C ARG A 328 40.45 47.44 -23.47
N ILE A 329 40.56 47.52 -24.81
CA ILE A 329 41.77 48.02 -25.45
C ILE A 329 41.95 49.49 -25.14
N ALA A 330 40.89 50.31 -25.17
CA ALA A 330 40.95 51.73 -24.84
C ALA A 330 41.35 51.95 -23.37
N ILE A 331 40.79 51.20 -22.40
CA ILE A 331 41.19 51.30 -20.99
C ILE A 331 42.65 50.86 -20.77
N ILE A 332 43.08 49.76 -21.39
CA ILE A 332 44.47 49.33 -21.32
C ILE A 332 45.41 50.42 -21.86
N GLY A 333 45.01 51.05 -22.99
CA GLY A 333 45.77 52.17 -23.57
C GLY A 333 45.82 53.37 -22.63
N ILE A 334 44.74 53.79 -22.00
CA ILE A 334 44.70 54.89 -21.03
C ILE A 334 45.53 54.54 -19.80
N VAL A 335 45.47 53.35 -19.24
CA VAL A 335 46.27 52.93 -18.10
C VAL A 335 47.79 52.96 -18.44
N GLN A 336 48.15 52.52 -19.65
CA GLN A 336 49.57 52.60 -20.10
C GLN A 336 50.04 54.03 -20.25
N ILE A 337 49.25 54.97 -20.79
CA ILE A 337 49.57 56.38 -20.90
C ILE A 337 49.74 57.01 -19.52
N VAL A 338 48.79 56.74 -18.60
CA VAL A 338 48.87 57.25 -17.21
C VAL A 338 50.13 56.73 -16.51
N LEU A 339 50.52 55.48 -16.70
CA LEU A 339 51.71 54.88 -16.13
C LEU A 339 52.98 55.55 -16.70
N ALA A 340 53.00 55.76 -18.02
CA ALA A 340 54.14 56.42 -18.68
C ALA A 340 54.32 57.87 -18.21
N ILE A 341 53.20 58.61 -18.06
CA ILE A 341 53.26 60.01 -17.51
C ILE A 341 53.75 59.99 -16.06
N THR A 342 53.23 59.06 -15.23
CA THR A 342 53.64 58.95 -13.82
C THR A 342 55.15 58.63 -13.68
N ILE A 343 55.66 57.69 -14.47
CA ILE A 343 57.06 57.34 -14.53
C ILE A 343 57.90 58.52 -15.01
N GLY A 344 57.43 59.22 -16.05
CA GLY A 344 58.11 60.44 -16.56
C GLY A 344 58.20 61.53 -15.52
N LEU A 345 57.14 61.78 -14.75
CA LEU A 345 57.14 62.76 -13.64
C LEU A 345 58.10 62.35 -12.51
N LEU A 346 58.17 61.07 -12.15
CA LEU A 346 59.05 60.53 -11.13
C LEU A 346 60.56 60.72 -11.56
N PHE A 347 60.84 60.45 -12.82
CA PHE A 347 62.18 60.68 -13.35
C PHE A 347 62.53 62.17 -13.36
N SER A 348 61.61 63.06 -13.68
CA SER A 348 61.82 64.52 -13.64
C SER A 348 62.03 65.04 -12.23
N TYR A 349 61.31 64.47 -11.25
CA TYR A 349 61.46 64.85 -9.85
C TYR A 349 62.83 64.43 -9.30
N LYS A 350 63.23 63.17 -9.54
CA LYS A 350 64.58 62.68 -9.15
C LYS A 350 65.75 63.46 -9.81
N LYS A 351 65.55 64.07 -11.00
CA LYS A 351 66.54 64.87 -11.67
C LYS A 351 66.66 66.28 -11.08
N LYS A 352 65.60 66.79 -10.41
CA LYS A 352 65.63 68.07 -9.68
C LYS A 352 66.26 67.94 -8.29
N GLU A 353 66.23 66.79 -7.65
CA GLU A 353 66.93 66.56 -6.35
C GLU A 353 68.42 66.32 -6.45
N LYS A 354 68.94 66.09 -7.67
CA LYS A 354 70.37 65.87 -7.93
C LYS A 354 71.12 67.13 -8.48
N LYS A 355 70.44 68.28 -8.53
CA LYS A 355 71.04 69.60 -8.80
C LYS A 355 70.97 70.44 -7.53
#